data_3d34f9016b4cf6929c624397dcc981be
#
_entry.id   3d34f9016b4cf6929c624397dcc981be
#
_cell.length_a   1.000
_cell.length_b   1.000
_cell.length_c   1.000
_cell.angle_alpha   90.00
_cell.angle_beta   90.00
_cell.angle_gamma   90.00
#
_symmetry.space_group_name_H-M   'P 1'
#
loop_
_entity.id
_entity.type
_entity.pdbx_description
1 polymer ?
#
loop_
_entity_poly.entity_id
_entity_poly.type
_entity_poly.pdbx_seq_one_letter_code
_entity_poly.pdbx_strand_id
1 'polypeptide(L)'
;MGGKRRKNDDSDVEDSDSASSKRKKTLTTEKKDQLRPSMIKNKEKRSELHAKLKHQKKLDKRAKAKSRDAAIKRALELGEELPEKKVPRTIENTREFDETVCKPDDEELFAGNEADEFSSILHQQQTPKILITTCRFHSTRGPAFISELLSVIPNAHYFKRGTYDLKKIVEYAKNKDFTSIIVVHTNRREPDALLIIGVPNGPTAHFKLSKLVLRKDIKSHGTPTSHKPELVLNNFTTRLGSRIGRLIQSLFPQDPEFKGRRVVTFHNQRDFVFFRHHRYIFENKVVKKAESKGKKDKDDKSDNVPEQKTIARLQECGPRFTLKLISLQNGTFDTKGGEYEWVHKPEMDTSRRRFFL
;
A
#
# COMPACT_ATOMS: atom_id res chain seq x y z
N MET A 1 -26.65 48.06 40.43
CA MET A 1 -27.97 48.26 39.78
C MET A 1 -28.16 47.08 38.85
N GLY A 2 -28.94 46.15 39.04
CA GLY A 2 -30.28 46.07 39.60
C GLY A 2 -31.25 45.57 38.58
N GLY A 3 -31.81 44.42 38.85
CA GLY A 3 -33.15 44.04 38.43
C GLY A 3 -33.22 43.08 37.19
N LYS A 4 -34.02 42.08 37.11
CA LYS A 4 -35.08 41.48 37.91
C LYS A 4 -35.57 40.21 37.18
N ARG A 5 -35.87 39.24 37.95
CA ARG A 5 -36.66 38.02 37.61
C ARG A 5 -37.95 38.29 36.86
N ARG A 6 -38.36 37.33 35.99
CA ARG A 6 -39.79 36.97 35.92
C ARG A 6 -39.91 35.47 35.68
N LYS A 7 -40.74 34.87 36.55
CA LYS A 7 -41.39 33.57 36.51
C LYS A 7 -42.66 33.72 35.64
N ASN A 8 -43.13 32.61 35.16
CA ASN A 8 -44.49 32.00 35.15
C ASN A 8 -44.54 31.03 34.00
N ASP A 9 -45.14 29.94 34.04
CA ASP A 9 -46.05 29.10 34.75
C ASP A 9 -46.62 28.09 33.75
N ASP A 10 -46.65 26.86 34.21
CA ASP A 10 -47.58 25.77 33.98
C ASP A 10 -48.30 25.58 32.62
N SER A 11 -48.15 24.36 32.10
CA SER A 11 -49.29 23.43 32.00
C SER A 11 -48.81 22.01 31.57
N ASP A 12 -49.33 21.07 32.29
CA ASP A 12 -49.27 19.61 32.16
C ASP A 12 -49.68 19.08 30.77
N VAL A 13 -48.93 18.04 30.30
CA VAL A 13 -49.53 16.87 29.63
C VAL A 13 -48.68 15.65 29.99
N GLU A 14 -49.37 14.69 30.56
CA GLU A 14 -48.94 13.44 31.12
C GLU A 14 -48.40 12.42 30.10
N ASP A 15 -47.43 11.66 30.63
CA ASP A 15 -47.26 10.21 30.55
C ASP A 15 -47.51 9.42 29.27
N SER A 16 -46.40 8.90 28.68
CA SER A 16 -46.32 7.48 28.33
C SER A 16 -44.99 7.01 27.70
N ASP A 17 -43.78 7.40 28.23
CA ASP A 17 -42.52 6.85 27.70
C ASP A 17 -41.44 6.62 28.77
N SER A 18 -41.81 6.11 29.94
CA SER A 18 -40.85 5.94 31.04
C SER A 18 -40.15 4.57 31.13
N ALA A 19 -40.51 3.58 30.31
CA ALA A 19 -39.94 2.22 30.40
C ALA A 19 -38.74 1.97 29.51
N SER A 20 -38.58 2.65 28.36
CA SER A 20 -37.47 2.47 27.41
C SER A 20 -36.18 3.25 27.77
N SER A 21 -36.37 4.37 28.48
CA SER A 21 -35.25 5.26 28.86
C SER A 21 -34.45 4.73 30.07
N LYS A 22 -35.05 3.93 30.97
CA LYS A 22 -34.35 3.35 32.13
C LYS A 22 -33.37 2.24 31.76
N ARG A 23 -33.67 1.41 30.75
CA ARG A 23 -32.76 0.35 30.28
C ARG A 23 -31.52 0.86 29.52
N LYS A 24 -31.58 2.02 28.86
CA LYS A 24 -30.42 2.63 28.18
C LYS A 24 -29.50 3.38 29.14
N LYS A 25 -30.02 3.94 30.25
CA LYS A 25 -29.22 4.64 31.26
C LYS A 25 -28.41 3.70 32.14
N THR A 26 -28.89 2.51 32.45
CA THR A 26 -28.14 1.52 33.24
C THR A 26 -26.96 0.91 32.51
N LEU A 27 -27.05 0.72 31.17
CA LEU A 27 -25.95 0.23 30.36
C LEU A 27 -24.83 1.26 30.11
N THR A 28 -25.10 2.56 30.27
CA THR A 28 -24.09 3.61 30.11
C THR A 28 -23.42 3.99 31.43
N THR A 29 -24.03 3.72 32.59
CA THR A 29 -23.43 4.00 33.92
C THR A 29 -22.41 2.95 34.34
N GLU A 30 -22.59 1.67 34.01
CA GLU A 30 -21.60 0.62 34.33
C GLU A 30 -20.28 0.76 33.55
N LYS A 31 -20.23 1.55 32.46
CA LYS A 31 -19.00 1.84 31.73
C LYS A 31 -18.19 3.02 32.26
N LYS A 32 -18.75 3.82 33.18
CA LYS A 32 -18.10 5.05 33.67
C LYS A 32 -17.18 4.85 34.89
N ASP A 33 -17.32 3.76 35.62
CA ASP A 33 -16.56 3.54 36.87
C ASP A 33 -15.36 2.61 36.76
N GLN A 34 -14.97 2.20 35.55
CA GLN A 34 -13.69 1.50 35.42
C GLN A 34 -12.54 2.50 35.49
N LEU A 35 -11.94 2.61 36.68
CA LEU A 35 -10.71 3.35 36.92
C LEU A 35 -9.67 3.00 35.83
N ARG A 36 -9.36 3.97 34.98
CA ARG A 36 -8.34 3.78 33.94
C ARG A 36 -6.96 3.78 34.61
N PRO A 37 -6.07 2.80 34.28
CA PRO A 37 -4.73 2.76 34.86
C PRO A 37 -3.95 4.08 34.74
N SER A 38 -4.22 4.87 33.69
CA SER A 38 -3.61 6.18 33.46
C SER A 38 -3.94 7.25 34.51
N MET A 39 -5.03 7.08 35.28
CA MET A 39 -5.44 8.03 36.33
C MET A 39 -4.76 7.78 37.67
N ILE A 40 -4.09 6.65 37.85
CA ILE A 40 -3.44 6.26 39.08
C ILE A 40 -2.01 6.78 39.12
N LYS A 41 -1.71 7.70 40.02
CA LYS A 41 -0.36 8.29 40.19
C LYS A 41 0.66 7.26 40.71
N ASN A 42 0.25 6.35 41.60
CA ASN A 42 1.15 5.33 42.14
C ASN A 42 1.49 4.28 41.10
N LYS A 43 2.79 4.09 40.83
CA LYS A 43 3.33 3.20 39.79
C LYS A 43 2.98 1.73 40.05
N GLU A 44 3.05 1.25 41.27
CA GLU A 44 2.79 -0.13 41.62
C GLU A 44 1.30 -0.48 41.47
N LYS A 45 0.41 0.32 42.07
CA LYS A 45 -1.05 0.13 41.96
C LYS A 45 -1.51 0.23 40.48
N ARG A 46 -0.89 1.11 39.69
CA ARG A 46 -1.16 1.21 38.25
C ARG A 46 -0.75 -0.06 37.52
N SER A 47 0.43 -0.63 37.83
CA SER A 47 0.95 -1.87 37.23
C SER A 47 0.06 -3.07 37.58
N GLU A 48 -0.35 -3.20 38.84
CA GLU A 48 -1.27 -4.24 39.26
C GLU A 48 -2.63 -4.19 38.56
N LEU A 49 -3.22 -2.99 38.52
CA LEU A 49 -4.48 -2.79 37.79
C LEU A 49 -4.37 -3.12 36.32
N HIS A 50 -3.27 -2.70 35.70
CA HIS A 50 -3.00 -3.02 34.29
C HIS A 50 -2.86 -4.54 34.09
N ALA A 51 -2.16 -5.25 34.99
CA ALA A 51 -2.01 -6.69 34.95
C ALA A 51 -3.36 -7.41 35.11
N LYS A 52 -4.19 -6.97 36.08
CA LYS A 52 -5.55 -7.50 36.30
C LYS A 52 -6.43 -7.31 35.04
N LEU A 53 -6.46 -6.12 34.49
CA LEU A 53 -7.23 -5.82 33.26
C LEU A 53 -6.73 -6.63 32.05
N LYS A 54 -5.42 -6.81 31.93
CA LYS A 54 -4.82 -7.65 30.87
C LYS A 54 -5.22 -9.12 31.03
N HIS A 55 -5.20 -9.61 32.26
CA HIS A 55 -5.63 -11.00 32.57
C HIS A 55 -7.12 -11.17 32.25
N GLN A 56 -7.97 -10.26 32.72
CA GLN A 56 -9.40 -10.29 32.45
C GLN A 56 -9.72 -10.27 30.96
N LYS A 57 -9.09 -9.36 30.18
CA LYS A 57 -9.22 -9.35 28.72
C LYS A 57 -8.80 -10.67 28.07
N LYS A 58 -7.79 -11.36 28.62
CA LYS A 58 -7.37 -12.67 28.12
C LYS A 58 -8.40 -13.74 28.40
N LEU A 59 -9.04 -13.73 29.61
CA LEU A 59 -10.14 -14.65 29.97
C LEU A 59 -11.36 -14.39 29.05
N ASP A 60 -11.78 -13.15 28.91
CA ASP A 60 -12.91 -12.77 28.05
C ASP A 60 -12.68 -13.19 26.60
N LYS A 61 -11.45 -13.02 26.10
CA LYS A 61 -11.07 -13.49 24.75
C LYS A 61 -11.18 -15.00 24.60
N ARG A 62 -10.75 -15.75 25.64
CA ARG A 62 -10.88 -17.22 25.65
C ARG A 62 -12.34 -17.67 25.74
N ALA A 63 -13.14 -17.03 26.59
CA ALA A 63 -14.58 -17.31 26.72
C ALA A 63 -15.31 -17.04 25.37
N LYS A 64 -15.04 -15.92 24.73
CA LYS A 64 -15.60 -15.59 23.39
C LYS A 64 -15.15 -16.57 22.31
N ALA A 65 -13.92 -17.07 22.35
CA ALA A 65 -13.47 -18.09 21.43
C ALA A 65 -14.22 -19.41 21.65
N LYS A 66 -14.33 -19.86 22.90
CA LYS A 66 -15.09 -21.08 23.26
C LYS A 66 -16.56 -21.00 22.86
N SER A 67 -17.23 -19.86 23.12
CA SER A 67 -18.64 -19.70 22.75
C SER A 67 -18.84 -19.74 21.24
N ARG A 68 -17.88 -19.17 20.47
CA ARG A 68 -17.90 -19.22 19.01
C ARG A 68 -17.67 -20.63 18.47
N ASP A 69 -16.69 -21.36 19.02
CA ASP A 69 -16.42 -22.74 18.62
C ASP A 69 -17.61 -23.65 18.95
N ALA A 70 -18.30 -23.42 20.08
CA ALA A 70 -19.54 -24.10 20.42
C ALA A 70 -20.70 -23.77 19.46
N ALA A 71 -20.80 -22.47 19.04
CA ALA A 71 -21.82 -22.08 18.07
C ALA A 71 -21.57 -22.70 16.70
N ILE A 72 -20.30 -22.77 16.26
CA ILE A 72 -19.93 -23.43 15.00
C ILE A 72 -20.27 -24.94 15.05
N LYS A 73 -19.98 -25.62 16.15
CA LYS A 73 -20.31 -27.02 16.31
C LYS A 73 -21.82 -27.27 16.26
N ARG A 74 -22.62 -26.46 16.95
CA ARG A 74 -24.09 -26.54 16.90
C ARG A 74 -24.65 -26.31 15.50
N ALA A 75 -24.13 -25.30 14.80
CA ALA A 75 -24.56 -25.04 13.42
C ALA A 75 -24.23 -26.20 12.47
N LEU A 76 -23.09 -26.88 12.67
CA LEU A 76 -22.72 -28.09 11.92
C LEU A 76 -23.61 -29.29 12.24
N GLU A 77 -24.00 -29.45 13.53
CA GLU A 77 -24.88 -30.56 13.98
C GLU A 77 -26.34 -30.35 13.52
N LEU A 78 -26.80 -29.09 13.44
CA LEU A 78 -28.16 -28.75 13.05
C LEU A 78 -28.31 -28.47 11.54
N GLY A 79 -27.23 -28.44 10.76
CA GLY A 79 -27.27 -28.08 9.33
C GLY A 79 -27.61 -26.63 9.07
N GLU A 80 -27.49 -25.74 10.08
CA GLU A 80 -27.72 -24.32 9.96
C GLU A 80 -26.50 -23.62 9.33
N GLU A 81 -26.74 -22.41 8.78
CA GLU A 81 -25.66 -21.57 8.22
C GLU A 81 -24.60 -21.26 9.29
N LEU A 82 -23.33 -21.42 8.90
CA LEU A 82 -22.21 -21.15 9.78
C LEU A 82 -22.16 -19.66 10.15
N PRO A 83 -21.92 -19.31 11.44
CA PRO A 83 -21.83 -17.92 11.85
C PRO A 83 -20.71 -17.20 11.09
N GLU A 84 -21.00 -16.03 10.56
CA GLU A 84 -20.06 -15.22 9.74
C GLU A 84 -18.72 -15.06 10.44
N LYS A 85 -17.64 -15.32 9.72
CA LYS A 85 -16.28 -15.09 10.20
C LYS A 85 -16.07 -13.59 10.34
N LYS A 86 -15.59 -13.15 11.51
CA LYS A 86 -15.20 -11.72 11.68
C LYS A 86 -14.15 -11.36 10.66
N VAL A 87 -14.49 -10.42 9.80
CA VAL A 87 -13.54 -9.83 8.86
C VAL A 87 -12.49 -9.03 9.65
N PRO A 88 -11.20 -9.32 9.49
CA PRO A 88 -10.16 -8.55 10.17
C PRO A 88 -10.17 -7.10 9.67
N ARG A 89 -9.95 -6.15 10.56
CA ARG A 89 -9.80 -4.74 10.18
C ARG A 89 -8.47 -4.57 9.47
N THR A 90 -8.51 -4.49 8.17
CA THR A 90 -7.38 -4.14 7.32
C THR A 90 -7.41 -2.64 6.99
N ILE A 91 -6.35 -2.14 6.40
CA ILE A 91 -6.29 -0.74 5.93
C ILE A 91 -7.37 -0.52 4.86
N GLU A 92 -7.52 -1.46 3.95
CA GLU A 92 -8.49 -1.44 2.87
C GLU A 92 -9.94 -1.42 3.38
N ASN A 93 -10.26 -2.29 4.35
CA ASN A 93 -11.61 -2.36 4.94
C ASN A 93 -11.98 -1.13 5.80
N THR A 94 -11.01 -0.29 6.14
CA THR A 94 -11.21 0.94 6.92
C THR A 94 -11.10 2.19 6.05
N ARG A 95 -10.84 2.05 4.76
CA ARG A 95 -10.81 3.15 3.79
C ARG A 95 -12.16 3.87 3.78
N GLU A 96 -12.13 5.18 3.64
CA GLU A 96 -13.35 5.96 3.35
C GLU A 96 -13.83 5.59 1.95
N PHE A 97 -15.17 5.53 1.80
CA PHE A 97 -15.75 5.29 0.48
C PHE A 97 -15.34 6.44 -0.45
N ASP A 98 -14.87 6.09 -1.62
CA ASP A 98 -14.46 7.02 -2.66
C ASP A 98 -14.97 6.48 -4.01
N GLU A 99 -15.65 7.32 -4.78
CA GLU A 99 -16.19 6.99 -6.10
C GLU A 99 -15.09 6.72 -7.13
N THR A 100 -13.85 7.18 -6.85
CA THR A 100 -12.69 6.97 -7.72
C THR A 100 -12.11 5.56 -7.64
N VAL A 101 -12.59 4.72 -6.70
CA VAL A 101 -12.15 3.33 -6.58
C VAL A 101 -12.76 2.51 -7.71
N CYS A 102 -11.88 1.95 -8.55
CA CYS A 102 -12.28 1.12 -9.68
C CYS A 102 -12.86 -0.21 -9.22
N LYS A 103 -13.96 -0.61 -9.82
CA LYS A 103 -14.49 -1.97 -9.72
C LYS A 103 -13.77 -2.87 -10.73
N PRO A 104 -13.70 -4.19 -10.49
CA PRO A 104 -13.07 -5.12 -11.42
C PRO A 104 -13.66 -5.09 -12.83
N ASP A 105 -14.94 -4.71 -12.97
CA ASP A 105 -15.71 -4.70 -14.23
C ASP A 105 -16.00 -3.27 -14.70
N ASP A 106 -15.12 -2.30 -14.44
CA ASP A 106 -15.32 -0.89 -14.83
C ASP A 106 -14.97 -0.71 -16.33
N GLU A 107 -16.00 -0.73 -17.18
CA GLU A 107 -15.87 -0.60 -18.64
C GLU A 107 -15.23 0.73 -19.06
N GLU A 108 -15.51 1.83 -18.35
CA GLU A 108 -14.92 3.13 -18.62
C GLU A 108 -13.40 3.13 -18.40
N LEU A 109 -12.94 2.39 -17.37
CA LEU A 109 -11.52 2.23 -17.10
C LEU A 109 -10.84 1.44 -18.22
N PHE A 110 -11.45 0.36 -18.70
CA PHE A 110 -10.90 -0.45 -19.79
C PHE A 110 -10.83 0.34 -21.09
N ALA A 111 -11.90 1.04 -21.46
CA ALA A 111 -11.94 1.87 -22.66
C ALA A 111 -10.88 3.01 -22.59
N GLY A 112 -10.75 3.67 -21.44
CA GLY A 112 -9.72 4.69 -21.23
C GLY A 112 -8.29 4.12 -21.29
N ASN A 113 -8.10 2.90 -20.83
CA ASN A 113 -6.82 2.22 -20.86
C ASN A 113 -6.38 1.79 -22.27
N GLU A 114 -7.32 1.44 -23.15
CA GLU A 114 -7.01 1.06 -24.54
C GLU A 114 -6.59 2.27 -25.39
N ALA A 115 -7.08 3.45 -25.09
CA ALA A 115 -6.82 4.68 -25.83
C ALA A 115 -5.66 5.53 -25.28
N ASP A 116 -4.95 5.08 -24.23
CA ASP A 116 -3.92 5.88 -23.60
C ASP A 116 -2.56 5.83 -24.35
N GLU A 117 -1.65 6.72 -23.96
CA GLU A 117 -0.33 6.91 -24.59
C GLU A 117 0.61 5.71 -24.37
N PHE A 118 0.27 4.81 -23.44
CA PHE A 118 1.07 3.63 -23.09
C PHE A 118 0.69 2.39 -23.88
N SER A 119 -0.43 2.42 -24.59
CA SER A 119 -1.01 1.26 -25.28
C SER A 119 -0.01 0.59 -26.23
N SER A 120 0.78 1.36 -26.98
CA SER A 120 1.78 0.83 -27.91
C SER A 120 2.85 -0.02 -27.22
N ILE A 121 3.27 0.39 -26.01
CA ILE A 121 4.26 -0.33 -25.21
C ILE A 121 3.62 -1.54 -24.54
N LEU A 122 2.42 -1.37 -23.98
CA LEU A 122 1.73 -2.42 -23.23
C LEU A 122 1.24 -3.56 -24.15
N HIS A 123 0.89 -3.25 -25.40
CA HIS A 123 0.58 -4.25 -26.43
C HIS A 123 1.81 -4.79 -27.17
N GLN A 124 3.02 -4.53 -26.66
CA GLN A 124 4.30 -5.03 -27.20
C GLN A 124 4.61 -4.57 -28.63
N GLN A 125 3.97 -3.52 -29.11
CA GLN A 125 4.27 -2.95 -30.42
C GLN A 125 5.60 -2.19 -30.41
N GLN A 126 5.99 -1.64 -29.25
CA GLN A 126 7.23 -0.94 -29.03
C GLN A 126 7.93 -1.42 -27.77
N THR A 127 9.23 -1.68 -27.86
CA THR A 127 10.03 -2.03 -26.67
C THR A 127 10.36 -0.76 -25.87
N PRO A 128 10.18 -0.77 -24.52
CA PRO A 128 10.51 0.38 -23.70
C PRO A 128 12.00 0.72 -23.80
N LYS A 129 12.32 1.98 -24.06
CA LYS A 129 13.68 2.54 -24.10
C LYS A 129 13.73 3.78 -23.21
N ILE A 130 14.46 3.71 -22.13
CA ILE A 130 14.36 4.68 -21.06
C ILE A 130 15.63 5.51 -20.94
N LEU A 131 15.46 6.83 -20.91
CA LEU A 131 16.53 7.78 -20.66
C LEU A 131 16.56 8.13 -19.18
N ILE A 132 17.66 7.88 -18.49
CA ILE A 132 17.87 8.32 -17.11
C ILE A 132 18.83 9.49 -17.10
N THR A 133 18.46 10.56 -16.40
CA THR A 133 19.32 11.75 -16.25
C THR A 133 19.18 12.36 -14.86
N THR A 134 20.00 13.35 -14.55
CA THR A 134 19.99 14.04 -13.26
C THR A 134 19.39 15.44 -13.38
N CYS A 135 19.09 16.07 -12.24
CA CYS A 135 18.90 17.51 -12.18
C CYS A 135 20.25 18.24 -12.33
N ARG A 136 20.23 19.58 -12.30
CA ARG A 136 21.46 20.40 -12.41
C ARG A 136 22.34 20.34 -11.16
N PHE A 137 21.77 19.95 -10.02
CA PHE A 137 22.47 19.94 -8.75
C PHE A 137 23.30 18.67 -8.55
N HIS A 138 24.42 18.84 -7.90
CA HIS A 138 25.33 17.74 -7.61
C HIS A 138 24.80 16.86 -6.49
N SER A 139 25.02 15.54 -6.61
CA SER A 139 24.62 14.54 -5.61
C SER A 139 25.78 13.63 -5.24
N THR A 140 25.92 13.31 -3.97
CA THR A 140 26.90 12.34 -3.48
C THR A 140 26.42 10.90 -3.65
N ARG A 141 25.16 10.64 -3.38
CA ARG A 141 24.55 9.29 -3.51
C ARG A 141 23.85 9.05 -4.85
N GLY A 142 23.63 10.12 -5.63
CA GLY A 142 22.96 10.05 -6.92
C GLY A 142 23.58 9.12 -7.94
N PRO A 143 24.90 9.16 -8.18
CA PRO A 143 25.55 8.27 -9.14
C PRO A 143 25.38 6.78 -8.78
N ALA A 144 25.51 6.42 -7.51
CA ALA A 144 25.27 5.06 -7.05
C ALA A 144 23.82 4.63 -7.24
N PHE A 145 22.88 5.50 -6.90
CA PHE A 145 21.44 5.25 -7.11
C PHE A 145 21.09 5.06 -8.59
N ILE A 146 21.64 5.88 -9.48
CA ILE A 146 21.44 5.76 -10.93
C ILE A 146 22.00 4.44 -11.44
N SER A 147 23.21 4.05 -11.01
CA SER A 147 23.80 2.75 -11.35
C SER A 147 22.90 1.58 -10.93
N GLU A 148 22.30 1.67 -9.75
CA GLU A 148 21.33 0.65 -9.29
C GLU A 148 20.05 0.66 -10.11
N LEU A 149 19.50 1.84 -10.47
CA LEU A 149 18.33 1.95 -11.35
C LEU A 149 18.59 1.35 -12.74
N LEU A 150 19.78 1.61 -13.32
CA LEU A 150 20.20 1.01 -14.59
C LEU A 150 20.26 -0.52 -14.51
N SER A 151 20.61 -1.07 -13.37
CA SER A 151 20.63 -2.52 -13.16
C SER A 151 19.24 -3.13 -13.02
N VAL A 152 18.25 -2.32 -12.63
CA VAL A 152 16.86 -2.76 -12.37
C VAL A 152 16.00 -2.63 -13.61
N ILE A 153 16.05 -1.47 -14.28
CA ILE A 153 15.20 -1.15 -15.43
C ILE A 153 15.88 -1.62 -16.70
N PRO A 154 15.29 -2.57 -17.43
CA PRO A 154 15.86 -3.03 -18.69
C PRO A 154 15.87 -1.92 -19.72
N ASN A 155 16.85 -1.97 -20.63
CA ASN A 155 17.00 -1.00 -21.72
C ASN A 155 17.01 0.48 -21.29
N ALA A 156 17.56 0.74 -20.08
CA ALA A 156 17.75 2.09 -19.57
C ALA A 156 19.15 2.61 -19.89
N HIS A 157 19.23 3.86 -20.32
CA HIS A 157 20.48 4.52 -20.70
C HIS A 157 20.68 5.79 -19.88
N TYR A 158 21.85 5.96 -19.30
CA TYR A 158 22.19 7.17 -18.55
C TYR A 158 22.87 8.19 -19.45
N PHE A 159 22.34 9.41 -19.44
CA PHE A 159 22.98 10.57 -20.07
C PHE A 159 23.14 11.69 -19.06
N LYS A 160 24.35 12.21 -18.98
CA LYS A 160 24.67 13.35 -18.13
C LYS A 160 23.91 14.58 -18.65
N ARG A 161 23.17 15.24 -17.78
CA ARG A 161 22.35 16.39 -18.16
C ARG A 161 23.18 17.59 -18.66
N GLY A 162 24.33 17.83 -18.04
CA GLY A 162 25.10 19.03 -18.30
C GLY A 162 24.32 20.32 -18.02
N THR A 163 24.38 21.27 -18.94
CA THR A 163 23.69 22.58 -18.87
C THR A 163 22.34 22.60 -19.59
N TYR A 164 21.94 21.51 -20.20
CA TYR A 164 20.71 21.47 -21.00
C TYR A 164 19.46 21.66 -20.16
N ASP A 165 18.50 22.41 -20.71
CA ASP A 165 17.17 22.54 -20.17
C ASP A 165 16.36 21.24 -20.39
N LEU A 166 15.43 20.97 -19.51
CA LEU A 166 14.63 19.74 -19.58
C LEU A 166 13.81 19.66 -20.88
N LYS A 167 13.29 20.80 -21.38
CA LYS A 167 12.57 20.83 -22.65
C LYS A 167 13.45 20.35 -23.84
N LYS A 168 14.71 20.76 -23.88
CA LYS A 168 15.67 20.29 -24.92
C LYS A 168 15.99 18.81 -24.76
N ILE A 169 16.06 18.32 -23.53
CA ILE A 169 16.28 16.87 -23.27
C ILE A 169 15.09 16.05 -23.79
N VAL A 170 13.87 16.54 -23.59
CA VAL A 170 12.65 15.89 -24.12
C VAL A 170 12.67 15.86 -25.64
N GLU A 171 13.06 16.96 -26.30
CA GLU A 171 13.21 17.02 -27.76
C GLU A 171 14.26 16.03 -28.28
N TYR A 172 15.43 15.96 -27.63
CA TYR A 172 16.47 14.99 -27.99
C TYR A 172 16.02 13.53 -27.74
N ALA A 173 15.24 13.30 -26.69
CA ALA A 173 14.70 11.97 -26.41
C ALA A 173 13.68 11.56 -27.49
N LYS A 174 12.82 12.47 -27.93
CA LYS A 174 11.89 12.22 -29.04
C LYS A 174 12.66 11.84 -30.34
N ASN A 175 13.70 12.58 -30.67
CA ASN A 175 14.50 12.34 -31.87
C ASN A 175 15.33 11.03 -31.84
N LYS A 176 15.49 10.43 -30.67
CA LYS A 176 16.22 9.17 -30.44
C LYS A 176 15.32 7.99 -30.07
N ASP A 177 14.03 8.12 -30.25
CA ASP A 177 13.01 7.10 -29.99
C ASP A 177 13.02 6.58 -28.55
N PHE A 178 13.26 7.44 -27.57
CA PHE A 178 13.05 7.10 -26.18
C PHE A 178 11.56 7.13 -25.85
N THR A 179 11.11 6.14 -25.10
CA THR A 179 9.70 6.02 -24.68
C THR A 179 9.43 6.74 -23.37
N SER A 180 10.44 6.87 -22.51
CA SER A 180 10.29 7.52 -21.21
C SER A 180 11.60 8.16 -20.75
N ILE A 181 11.47 9.21 -19.95
CA ILE A 181 12.60 9.90 -19.33
C ILE A 181 12.42 9.84 -17.81
N ILE A 182 13.45 9.44 -17.09
CA ILE A 182 13.50 9.50 -15.63
C ILE A 182 14.53 10.54 -15.22
N VAL A 183 14.09 11.59 -14.55
CA VAL A 183 14.98 12.61 -13.99
C VAL A 183 15.10 12.41 -12.49
N VAL A 184 16.30 12.12 -12.03
CA VAL A 184 16.63 12.02 -10.61
C VAL A 184 16.90 13.42 -10.08
N HIS A 185 15.99 13.94 -9.28
CA HIS A 185 16.17 15.23 -8.62
C HIS A 185 16.99 15.06 -7.34
N THR A 186 17.76 16.09 -7.05
CA THR A 186 18.67 16.09 -5.89
C THR A 186 18.46 17.37 -5.09
N ASN A 187 18.28 17.22 -3.79
CA ASN A 187 18.26 18.31 -2.83
C ASN A 187 19.25 17.98 -1.69
N ARG A 188 19.96 18.99 -1.21
CA ARG A 188 20.96 18.83 -0.14
C ARG A 188 21.96 17.68 -0.39
N ARG A 189 22.34 17.49 -1.65
CA ARG A 189 23.26 16.44 -2.14
C ARG A 189 22.71 14.98 -2.07
N GLU A 190 21.44 14.81 -1.76
CA GLU A 190 20.78 13.49 -1.77
C GLU A 190 19.62 13.46 -2.77
N PRO A 191 19.34 12.32 -3.41
CA PRO A 191 18.16 12.15 -4.23
C PRO A 191 16.89 12.30 -3.38
N ASP A 192 16.00 13.20 -3.78
CA ASP A 192 14.76 13.52 -3.04
C ASP A 192 13.50 13.42 -3.88
N ALA A 193 13.63 13.40 -5.22
CA ALA A 193 12.47 13.22 -6.10
C ALA A 193 12.83 12.50 -7.39
N LEU A 194 11.82 11.89 -8.00
CA LEU A 194 11.84 11.33 -9.35
C LEU A 194 10.78 12.01 -10.20
N LEU A 195 11.18 12.48 -11.38
CA LEU A 195 10.26 12.92 -12.40
C LEU A 195 10.27 11.89 -13.51
N ILE A 196 9.12 11.33 -13.84
CA ILE A 196 8.94 10.35 -14.92
C ILE A 196 8.10 11.01 -16.00
N ILE A 197 8.66 11.10 -17.20
CA ILE A 197 8.04 11.75 -18.35
C ILE A 197 7.83 10.70 -19.43
N GLY A 198 6.60 10.48 -19.86
CA GLY A 198 6.27 9.71 -21.05
C GLY A 198 6.65 10.51 -22.30
N VAL A 199 7.19 9.85 -23.30
CA VAL A 199 7.56 10.46 -24.59
C VAL A 199 6.81 9.69 -25.69
N PRO A 200 6.23 10.36 -26.70
CA PRO A 200 6.38 11.78 -27.06
C PRO A 200 5.41 12.74 -26.36
N ASN A 201 4.25 12.29 -25.89
CA ASN A 201 3.13 13.17 -25.53
C ASN A 201 2.81 13.27 -24.02
N GLY A 202 3.59 12.66 -23.17
CA GLY A 202 3.36 12.63 -21.72
C GLY A 202 2.77 11.30 -21.27
N PRO A 203 2.18 11.23 -20.09
CA PRO A 203 2.12 12.26 -19.03
C PRO A 203 3.45 12.46 -18.29
N THR A 204 3.48 13.47 -17.44
CA THR A 204 4.62 13.73 -16.54
C THR A 204 4.20 13.54 -15.09
N ALA A 205 4.78 12.55 -14.43
CA ALA A 205 4.54 12.27 -13.02
C ALA A 205 5.72 12.72 -12.16
N HIS A 206 5.43 13.50 -11.13
CA HIS A 206 6.40 13.96 -10.15
C HIS A 206 6.21 13.23 -8.82
N PHE A 207 7.22 12.47 -8.41
CA PHE A 207 7.22 11.73 -7.16
C PHE A 207 8.25 12.31 -6.20
N LYS A 208 7.87 12.50 -4.95
CA LYS A 208 8.81 12.67 -3.84
C LYS A 208 9.43 11.33 -3.49
N LEU A 209 10.76 11.28 -3.43
CA LEU A 209 11.52 10.10 -3.06
C LEU A 209 11.93 10.20 -1.60
N SER A 210 11.78 9.13 -0.85
CA SER A 210 12.14 9.08 0.55
C SER A 210 12.69 7.70 0.93
N LYS A 211 13.38 7.63 2.07
CA LYS A 211 13.93 6.38 2.63
C LYS A 211 14.78 5.60 1.63
N LEU A 212 15.61 6.29 0.87
CA LEU A 212 16.55 5.65 -0.06
C LEU A 212 17.61 4.86 0.71
N VAL A 213 17.65 3.56 0.45
CA VAL A 213 18.68 2.63 0.93
C VAL A 213 19.32 1.98 -0.28
N LEU A 214 20.61 2.20 -0.46
CA LEU A 214 21.37 1.59 -1.54
C LEU A 214 21.65 0.11 -1.23
N ARG A 215 21.88 -0.67 -2.28
CA ARG A 215 22.18 -2.10 -2.16
C ARG A 215 23.27 -2.40 -1.13
N LYS A 216 24.35 -1.62 -1.10
CA LYS A 216 25.46 -1.78 -0.16
C LYS A 216 25.04 -1.66 1.31
N ASP A 217 23.99 -0.87 1.58
CA ASP A 217 23.48 -0.61 2.92
C ASP A 217 22.48 -1.68 3.38
N ILE A 218 22.07 -2.59 2.49
CA ILE A 218 21.13 -3.68 2.80
C ILE A 218 21.91 -4.90 3.28
N LYS A 219 21.61 -5.38 4.47
CA LYS A 219 22.23 -6.60 5.03
C LYS A 219 21.81 -7.82 4.21
N SER A 220 22.77 -8.71 3.90
CA SER A 220 22.53 -9.94 3.14
C SER A 220 21.87 -9.71 1.77
N HIS A 221 22.22 -8.63 1.10
CA HIS A 221 21.70 -8.32 -0.23
C HIS A 221 22.14 -9.38 -1.26
N GLY A 222 21.25 -9.61 -2.25
CA GLY A 222 21.56 -10.43 -3.42
C GLY A 222 22.25 -9.63 -4.53
N THR A 223 22.79 -10.35 -5.49
CA THR A 223 23.27 -9.76 -6.75
C THR A 223 22.20 -9.95 -7.82
N PRO A 224 21.74 -8.86 -8.46
CA PRO A 224 20.76 -8.98 -9.54
C PRO A 224 21.41 -9.66 -10.75
N THR A 225 20.62 -10.44 -11.48
CA THR A 225 21.02 -11.02 -12.77
C THR A 225 20.74 -10.02 -13.89
N SER A 226 21.23 -10.26 -15.11
CA SER A 226 20.98 -9.42 -16.28
C SER A 226 19.62 -9.68 -16.94
N HIS A 227 18.88 -10.71 -16.52
CA HIS A 227 17.59 -11.07 -17.10
C HIS A 227 16.54 -9.98 -16.87
N LYS A 228 15.52 -9.93 -17.73
CA LYS A 228 14.39 -9.01 -17.57
C LYS A 228 13.59 -9.38 -16.31
N PRO A 229 13.32 -8.41 -15.42
CA PRO A 229 12.56 -8.69 -14.18
C PRO A 229 11.07 -8.84 -14.44
N GLU A 230 10.40 -9.59 -13.57
CA GLU A 230 8.95 -9.57 -13.43
C GLU A 230 8.53 -8.28 -12.72
N LEU A 231 7.49 -7.63 -13.20
CA LEU A 231 6.91 -6.45 -12.55
C LEU A 231 5.65 -6.83 -11.76
N VAL A 232 5.59 -6.45 -10.51
CA VAL A 232 4.43 -6.60 -9.65
C VAL A 232 3.95 -5.23 -9.19
N LEU A 233 2.76 -4.86 -9.64
CA LEU A 233 2.03 -3.68 -9.18
C LEU A 233 0.96 -4.13 -8.20
N ASN A 234 0.92 -3.55 -7.01
CA ASN A 234 0.01 -3.98 -5.97
C ASN A 234 -0.71 -2.80 -5.31
N ASN A 235 -2.02 -2.92 -5.12
CA ASN A 235 -2.91 -1.93 -4.47
C ASN A 235 -3.05 -0.58 -5.20
N PHE A 236 -2.98 -0.55 -6.51
CA PHE A 236 -3.37 0.61 -7.33
C PHE A 236 -4.85 0.49 -7.68
N THR A 237 -5.72 0.88 -6.76
CA THR A 237 -7.15 0.55 -6.80
C THR A 237 -8.04 1.66 -7.33
N THR A 238 -7.52 2.86 -7.53
CA THR A 238 -8.27 4.01 -8.06
C THR A 238 -7.98 4.26 -9.53
N ARG A 239 -8.78 5.11 -10.18
CA ARG A 239 -8.52 5.58 -11.54
C ARG A 239 -7.15 6.24 -11.66
N LEU A 240 -6.79 7.11 -10.70
CA LEU A 240 -5.44 7.70 -10.63
C LEU A 240 -4.37 6.62 -10.38
N GLY A 241 -4.65 5.67 -9.49
CA GLY A 241 -3.76 4.54 -9.23
C GLY A 241 -3.52 3.70 -10.48
N SER A 242 -4.56 3.38 -11.23
CA SER A 242 -4.45 2.67 -12.52
C SER A 242 -3.59 3.46 -13.52
N ARG A 243 -3.83 4.76 -13.66
CA ARG A 243 -3.04 5.66 -14.55
C ARG A 243 -1.55 5.64 -14.19
N ILE A 244 -1.23 5.76 -12.90
CA ILE A 244 0.16 5.69 -12.40
C ILE A 244 0.74 4.27 -12.55
N GLY A 245 -0.07 3.25 -12.32
CA GLY A 245 0.32 1.85 -12.54
C GLY A 245 0.74 1.59 -13.97
N ARG A 246 -0.02 2.08 -14.95
CA ARG A 246 0.29 1.97 -16.39
C ARG A 246 1.54 2.75 -16.77
N LEU A 247 1.74 3.96 -16.22
CA LEU A 247 2.99 4.71 -16.40
C LEU A 247 4.19 3.91 -15.87
N ILE A 248 4.09 3.28 -14.70
CA ILE A 248 5.17 2.44 -14.16
C ILE A 248 5.36 1.19 -15.03
N GLN A 249 4.26 0.58 -15.47
CA GLN A 249 4.27 -0.61 -16.32
C GLN A 249 4.98 -0.33 -17.66
N SER A 250 4.79 0.85 -18.24
CA SER A 250 5.44 1.26 -19.48
C SER A 250 6.98 1.38 -19.38
N LEU A 251 7.54 1.40 -18.17
CA LEU A 251 8.98 1.39 -17.95
C LEU A 251 9.61 -0.01 -18.05
N PHE A 252 8.81 -1.05 -18.06
CA PHE A 252 9.27 -2.43 -18.06
C PHE A 252 8.75 -3.18 -19.28
N PRO A 253 9.55 -4.11 -19.84
CA PRO A 253 9.07 -4.98 -20.90
C PRO A 253 7.97 -5.90 -20.38
N GLN A 254 6.99 -6.19 -21.25
CA GLN A 254 5.85 -7.03 -20.90
C GLN A 254 6.16 -8.54 -21.01
N ASP A 255 7.37 -8.89 -21.47
CA ASP A 255 7.90 -10.23 -21.63
C ASP A 255 9.02 -10.51 -20.60
N PRO A 256 8.72 -10.82 -19.33
CA PRO A 256 9.73 -11.08 -18.32
C PRO A 256 10.44 -12.43 -18.56
N GLU A 257 11.72 -12.49 -18.18
CA GLU A 257 12.51 -13.72 -18.23
C GLU A 257 12.48 -14.45 -16.89
N PHE A 258 11.55 -15.39 -16.73
CA PHE A 258 11.37 -16.17 -15.50
C PHE A 258 12.61 -16.99 -15.07
N LYS A 259 13.51 -17.29 -16.00
CA LYS A 259 14.78 -17.96 -15.69
C LYS A 259 15.65 -17.14 -14.74
N GLY A 260 15.59 -15.80 -14.83
CA GLY A 260 16.32 -14.88 -13.98
C GLY A 260 15.81 -14.80 -12.55
N ARG A 261 14.57 -15.22 -12.31
CA ARG A 261 13.89 -15.21 -11.00
C ARG A 261 14.05 -13.86 -10.27
N ARG A 262 13.87 -12.78 -11.03
CA ARG A 262 13.92 -11.40 -10.54
C ARG A 262 12.53 -10.83 -10.51
N VAL A 263 12.20 -10.13 -9.44
CA VAL A 263 10.91 -9.44 -9.31
C VAL A 263 11.13 -8.01 -8.79
N VAL A 264 10.50 -7.07 -9.47
CA VAL A 264 10.41 -5.67 -9.07
C VAL A 264 8.99 -5.41 -8.62
N THR A 265 8.84 -4.92 -7.41
CA THR A 265 7.54 -4.69 -6.80
C THR A 265 7.36 -3.21 -6.50
N PHE A 266 6.25 -2.66 -6.97
CA PHE A 266 5.72 -1.38 -6.53
C PHE A 266 4.44 -1.65 -5.74
N HIS A 267 4.53 -1.51 -4.44
CA HIS A 267 3.40 -1.73 -3.53
C HIS A 267 2.89 -0.41 -3.00
N ASN A 268 1.66 -0.05 -3.36
CA ASN A 268 1.00 1.12 -2.82
C ASN A 268 0.40 0.80 -1.45
N GLN A 269 0.69 1.63 -0.47
CA GLN A 269 0.07 1.61 0.84
C GLN A 269 -0.15 3.03 1.34
N ARG A 270 -1.40 3.49 1.33
CA ARG A 270 -1.77 4.85 1.74
C ARG A 270 -1.02 5.92 0.94
N ASP A 271 -1.05 5.84 -0.38
CA ASP A 271 -0.36 6.75 -1.31
C ASP A 271 1.17 6.77 -1.21
N PHE A 272 1.75 5.87 -0.41
CA PHE A 272 3.17 5.61 -0.42
C PHE A 272 3.45 4.36 -1.25
N VAL A 273 4.15 4.53 -2.34
CA VAL A 273 4.54 3.44 -3.24
C VAL A 273 5.91 2.93 -2.81
N PHE A 274 5.95 1.74 -2.26
CA PHE A 274 7.18 1.09 -1.83
C PHE A 274 7.80 0.34 -2.99
N PHE A 275 9.00 0.75 -3.37
CA PHE A 275 9.81 0.06 -4.36
C PHE A 275 10.66 -1.00 -3.69
N ARG A 276 10.65 -2.24 -4.24
CA ARG A 276 11.51 -3.35 -3.82
C ARG A 276 11.96 -4.15 -5.02
N HIS A 277 13.18 -4.64 -4.95
CA HIS A 277 13.77 -5.50 -5.97
C HIS A 277 14.33 -6.76 -5.32
N HIS A 278 13.81 -7.92 -5.70
CA HIS A 278 14.16 -9.21 -5.11
C HIS A 278 14.57 -10.22 -6.18
N ARG A 279 15.33 -11.20 -5.74
CA ARG A 279 15.44 -12.51 -6.38
C ARG A 279 14.67 -13.51 -5.54
N TYR A 280 14.10 -14.53 -6.18
CA TYR A 280 13.40 -15.59 -5.48
C TYR A 280 13.92 -16.98 -5.87
N ILE A 281 13.76 -17.91 -4.95
CA ILE A 281 14.00 -19.35 -5.15
C ILE A 281 12.80 -20.11 -4.62
N PHE A 282 12.45 -21.21 -5.28
CA PHE A 282 11.43 -22.11 -4.78
C PHE A 282 12.10 -23.26 -4.02
N GLU A 283 11.64 -23.48 -2.79
CA GLU A 283 12.03 -24.61 -1.95
C GLU A 283 10.82 -25.49 -1.69
N ASN A 284 10.93 -26.78 -1.96
CA ASN A 284 9.90 -27.76 -1.58
C ASN A 284 10.14 -28.17 -0.13
N LYS A 285 9.20 -27.79 0.75
CA LYS A 285 9.21 -28.24 2.14
C LYS A 285 8.16 -29.31 2.33
N VAL A 286 8.62 -30.43 2.89
CA VAL A 286 7.71 -31.46 3.39
C VAL A 286 7.07 -30.95 4.68
N VAL A 287 5.79 -30.64 4.62
CA VAL A 287 5.04 -30.21 5.82
C VAL A 287 4.55 -31.48 6.51
N LYS A 288 5.21 -31.84 7.61
CA LYS A 288 4.63 -32.81 8.55
C LYS A 288 3.37 -32.17 9.11
N LYS A 289 2.19 -32.73 8.91
CA LYS A 289 0.97 -32.30 9.60
C LYS A 289 1.28 -32.28 11.09
N ALA A 290 1.16 -31.11 11.71
CA ALA A 290 1.25 -30.99 13.15
C ALA A 290 0.15 -31.86 13.73
N GLU A 291 0.55 -32.90 14.46
CA GLU A 291 -0.38 -33.73 15.23
C GLU A 291 -1.23 -32.80 16.10
N SER A 292 -2.49 -32.66 15.77
CA SER A 292 -3.45 -32.07 16.68
C SER A 292 -3.52 -33.00 17.88
N LYS A 293 -3.07 -32.52 19.06
CA LYS A 293 -3.24 -33.18 20.33
C LYS A 293 -4.73 -33.36 20.64
N GLY A 294 -5.35 -34.38 20.10
CA GLY A 294 -6.72 -34.79 20.36
C GLY A 294 -6.82 -36.30 20.13
N LYS A 295 -7.00 -37.02 21.21
CA LYS A 295 -7.38 -38.43 21.39
C LYS A 295 -7.13 -39.36 20.18
N LYS A 296 -6.20 -40.27 20.42
CA LYS A 296 -5.97 -41.47 19.63
C LYS A 296 -7.23 -42.34 19.64
N ASP A 297 -7.97 -42.38 18.57
CA ASP A 297 -8.75 -43.55 18.20
C ASP A 297 -7.85 -44.39 17.28
N LYS A 298 -7.55 -45.57 17.76
CA LYS A 298 -6.80 -46.59 17.03
C LYS A 298 -7.78 -47.19 16.02
N ASP A 299 -7.60 -46.93 14.78
CA ASP A 299 -7.97 -47.72 13.61
C ASP A 299 -8.29 -46.82 12.40
N ASP A 300 -7.29 -46.09 11.92
CA ASP A 300 -7.29 -45.67 10.55
C ASP A 300 -5.83 -45.52 10.09
N LYS A 301 -5.36 -46.56 9.40
CA LYS A 301 -4.15 -46.49 8.56
C LYS A 301 -4.52 -45.73 7.29
N SER A 302 -4.70 -44.42 7.37
CA SER A 302 -4.69 -43.57 6.20
C SER A 302 -3.24 -43.18 5.91
N ASP A 303 -2.73 -43.57 4.76
CA ASP A 303 -1.42 -43.28 4.24
C ASP A 303 -1.12 -41.78 4.39
N ASN A 304 -0.25 -41.45 5.34
CA ASN A 304 0.28 -40.11 5.51
C ASN A 304 1.23 -39.80 4.35
N VAL A 305 0.67 -39.47 3.19
CA VAL A 305 1.46 -38.90 2.10
C VAL A 305 1.92 -37.52 2.57
N PRO A 306 3.23 -37.28 2.70
CA PRO A 306 3.74 -36.01 3.16
C PRO A 306 3.39 -34.94 2.13
N GLU A 307 2.58 -33.99 2.52
CA GLU A 307 2.17 -32.88 1.65
C GLU A 307 3.40 -31.98 1.35
N GLN A 308 3.87 -32.00 0.12
CA GLN A 308 4.95 -31.14 -0.33
C GLN A 308 4.40 -29.75 -0.62
N LYS A 309 4.85 -28.75 0.16
CA LYS A 309 4.49 -27.36 -0.05
C LYS A 309 5.68 -26.59 -0.63
N THR A 310 5.50 -26.06 -1.83
CA THR A 310 6.48 -25.16 -2.46
C THR A 310 6.42 -23.78 -1.80
N ILE A 311 7.53 -23.32 -1.28
CA ILE A 311 7.66 -22.01 -0.63
C ILE A 311 8.65 -21.17 -1.41
N ALA A 312 8.22 -19.94 -1.79
CA ALA A 312 9.11 -18.96 -2.39
C ALA A 312 9.91 -18.24 -1.30
N ARG A 313 11.22 -18.22 -1.42
CA ARG A 313 12.10 -17.40 -0.58
C ARG A 313 12.62 -16.23 -1.39
N LEU A 314 12.56 -15.04 -0.80
CA LEU A 314 12.97 -13.79 -1.41
C LEU A 314 14.29 -13.33 -0.81
N GLN A 315 15.21 -12.88 -1.68
CA GLN A 315 16.41 -12.18 -1.31
C GLN A 315 16.42 -10.79 -1.94
N GLU A 316 16.55 -9.76 -1.12
CA GLU A 316 16.53 -8.37 -1.61
C GLU A 316 17.82 -8.04 -2.34
N CYS A 317 17.72 -7.45 -3.53
CA CYS A 317 18.83 -7.03 -4.36
C CYS A 317 19.09 -5.51 -4.30
N GLY A 318 18.12 -4.71 -3.81
CA GLY A 318 18.17 -3.25 -3.81
C GLY A 318 18.04 -2.63 -5.22
N PRO A 319 17.91 -1.30 -5.29
CA PRO A 319 17.79 -0.37 -4.16
C PRO A 319 16.44 -0.52 -3.45
N ARG A 320 16.28 0.18 -2.31
CA ARG A 320 15.04 0.29 -1.56
C ARG A 320 14.68 1.75 -1.42
N PHE A 321 13.48 2.15 -1.79
CA PHE A 321 12.99 3.51 -1.62
C PHE A 321 11.46 3.54 -1.58
N THR A 322 10.92 4.71 -1.22
CA THR A 322 9.49 4.98 -1.18
C THR A 322 9.19 6.22 -1.99
N LEU A 323 8.17 6.15 -2.83
CA LEU A 323 7.68 7.25 -3.64
C LEU A 323 6.33 7.74 -3.09
N LYS A 324 6.10 9.05 -3.12
CA LYS A 324 4.78 9.66 -2.92
C LYS A 324 4.50 10.52 -4.14
N LEU A 325 3.34 10.32 -4.78
CA LEU A 325 2.92 11.15 -5.90
C LEU A 325 2.66 12.57 -5.40
N ILE A 326 3.23 13.55 -6.08
CA ILE A 326 3.04 14.99 -5.81
C ILE A 326 2.16 15.62 -6.88
N SER A 327 2.42 15.31 -8.14
CA SER A 327 1.60 15.81 -9.25
C SER A 327 1.68 14.88 -10.45
N LEU A 328 0.62 14.86 -11.21
CA LEU A 328 0.52 14.27 -12.52
C LEU A 328 0.09 15.36 -13.48
N GLN A 329 0.95 15.66 -14.46
CA GLN A 329 0.72 16.67 -15.48
C GLN A 329 0.40 15.99 -16.80
N ASN A 330 -0.60 16.51 -17.50
CA ASN A 330 -0.90 16.11 -18.85
C ASN A 330 0.22 16.60 -19.80
N GLY A 331 0.61 15.77 -20.74
CA GLY A 331 1.67 16.09 -21.67
C GLY A 331 3.09 15.99 -21.10
N THR A 332 4.05 16.45 -21.90
CA THR A 332 5.46 16.53 -21.48
C THR A 332 5.66 17.75 -20.58
N PHE A 333 6.66 17.66 -19.70
CA PHE A 333 6.97 18.66 -18.69
C PHE A 333 6.86 20.11 -19.18
N ASP A 334 5.91 20.86 -18.62
CA ASP A 334 5.77 22.29 -18.79
C ASP A 334 5.50 23.00 -17.46
N THR A 335 6.36 23.95 -17.09
CA THR A 335 6.25 24.71 -15.84
C THR A 335 5.33 25.92 -15.92
N LYS A 336 5.03 26.40 -17.13
CA LYS A 336 4.36 27.70 -17.31
C LYS A 336 2.89 27.61 -17.74
N GLY A 337 2.50 26.55 -18.42
CA GLY A 337 1.16 26.43 -19.00
C GLY A 337 0.62 25.00 -19.03
N GLY A 338 1.31 24.06 -18.36
CA GLY A 338 0.88 22.67 -18.39
C GLY A 338 -0.37 22.41 -17.54
N GLU A 339 -1.28 21.68 -18.10
CA GLU A 339 -2.48 21.21 -17.39
C GLU A 339 -2.12 20.06 -16.46
N TYR A 340 -2.63 20.12 -15.24
CA TYR A 340 -2.44 19.06 -14.27
C TYR A 340 -3.67 18.16 -14.21
N GLU A 341 -3.50 16.86 -14.42
CA GLU A 341 -4.53 15.86 -14.17
C GLU A 341 -4.78 15.74 -12.66
N TRP A 342 -3.73 15.83 -11.85
CA TRP A 342 -3.81 15.75 -10.41
C TRP A 342 -2.63 16.44 -9.72
N VAL A 343 -2.90 17.11 -8.60
CA VAL A 343 -1.90 17.75 -7.73
C VAL A 343 -2.25 17.49 -6.28
N HIS A 344 -1.28 16.99 -5.51
CA HIS A 344 -1.42 16.81 -4.07
C HIS A 344 -1.45 18.17 -3.36
N LYS A 345 -2.56 18.46 -2.68
CA LYS A 345 -2.71 19.64 -1.83
C LYS A 345 -2.69 19.20 -0.36
N PRO A 346 -2.02 19.94 0.56
CA PRO A 346 -2.03 19.62 1.99
C PRO A 346 -3.42 19.48 2.60
N GLU A 347 -4.39 20.22 2.06
CA GLU A 347 -5.80 20.19 2.48
C GLU A 347 -6.47 18.83 2.19
N MET A 348 -5.92 18.04 1.30
CA MET A 348 -6.43 16.69 0.98
C MET A 348 -6.08 15.66 2.06
N ASP A 349 -5.06 15.90 2.88
CA ASP A 349 -4.61 15.02 3.97
C ASP A 349 -5.53 15.11 5.22
N THR A 350 -6.86 15.17 5.03
CA THR A 350 -7.84 15.36 6.10
C THR A 350 -8.01 14.13 7.00
N SER A 351 -7.89 12.94 6.45
CA SER A 351 -8.12 11.69 7.15
C SER A 351 -7.08 10.64 6.81
N ARG A 352 -6.71 9.84 7.83
CA ARG A 352 -5.82 8.68 7.63
C ARG A 352 -6.50 7.52 6.87
N ARG A 353 -7.77 7.66 6.51
CA ARG A 353 -8.56 6.65 5.81
C ARG A 353 -8.81 7.01 4.34
N ARG A 354 -8.41 8.20 3.92
CA ARG A 354 -8.53 8.67 2.54
C ARG A 354 -7.23 8.42 1.80
N PHE A 355 -7.31 7.77 0.65
CA PHE A 355 -6.19 7.43 -0.22
C PHE A 355 -6.57 7.75 -1.66
N PHE A 356 -5.59 8.17 -2.46
CA PHE A 356 -5.81 8.65 -3.82
C PHE A 356 -5.34 7.65 -4.89
N LEU A 357 -4.39 6.74 -4.55
CA LEU A 357 -3.82 5.74 -5.46
C LEU A 357 -4.44 4.36 -5.31
#